data_e183995f97a0efceee60dee234ffb9a2
#
_entry.id   e183995f97a0efceee60dee234ffb9a2
#
_cell.length_a   1.000
_cell.length_b   1.000
_cell.length_c   1.000
_cell.angle_alpha   90.00
_cell.angle_beta   90.00
_cell.angle_gamma   90.00
#
_symmetry.space_group_name_H-M   'P 1'
#
loop_
_entity.id
_entity.type
_entity.pdbx_description
1 polymer ?
#
loop_
_entity_poly.entity_id
_entity_poly.type
_entity_poly.pdbx_seq_one_letter_code
_entity_poly.pdbx_strand_id
1 'polypeptide(L)'
;MVHRREIDGQELVFGNQGALFKNAMTLFDHATGSVWSQPFGEAILGPRTGDVMELLPSQMTTWGAWKDAHPDTWALAAPGPPSGFDLARMSVVVDFGTEVVQYPIPLLRTGVVANDVVAGLEVAVLTDPNDDERWVVFSRRLDDQIVLLRLVDGVLIDELTETSFDPTSGRGIDGPLVEQTLDQLPGFTAFPWEYAQLWPEGRTWEPSF
;
A
#
# COMPACT_ATOMS: atom_id res chain seq x y z
N MET A 1 -0.06 -2.98 6.20
CA MET A 1 -1.27 -2.13 6.14
C MET A 1 -1.40 -1.31 7.43
N VAL A 2 -1.95 -0.11 7.33
CA VAL A 2 -2.14 0.81 8.45
C VAL A 2 -3.58 1.31 8.42
N HIS A 3 -4.32 1.06 9.49
CA HIS A 3 -5.71 1.52 9.63
C HIS A 3 -5.80 2.65 10.65
N ARG A 4 -6.69 3.60 10.39
CA ARG A 4 -7.07 4.62 11.35
C ARG A 4 -7.89 3.96 12.47
N ARG A 5 -7.41 4.06 13.71
CA ARG A 5 -8.08 3.45 14.87
C ARG A 5 -9.15 4.33 15.52
N GLU A 6 -9.51 5.45 14.92
CA GLU A 6 -10.59 6.32 15.34
C GLU A 6 -11.85 6.02 14.53
N ILE A 7 -12.94 5.68 15.21
CA ILE A 7 -14.24 5.38 14.62
C ILE A 7 -15.29 6.16 15.40
N ASP A 8 -16.11 6.93 14.70
CA ASP A 8 -17.16 7.80 15.30
C ASP A 8 -16.62 8.74 16.38
N GLY A 9 -15.41 9.28 16.19
CA GLY A 9 -14.75 10.16 17.15
C GLY A 9 -14.21 9.44 18.40
N GLN A 10 -14.23 8.11 18.42
CA GLN A 10 -13.68 7.29 19.50
C GLN A 10 -12.39 6.60 19.04
N GLU A 11 -11.28 6.85 19.75
CA GLU A 11 -10.04 6.12 19.56
C GLU A 11 -10.14 4.72 20.20
N LEU A 12 -9.99 3.67 19.39
CA LEU A 12 -10.01 2.28 19.86
C LEU A 12 -8.61 1.76 20.14
N VAL A 13 -8.52 0.87 21.12
CA VAL A 13 -7.30 0.11 21.44
C VAL A 13 -7.53 -1.33 21.02
N PHE A 14 -6.59 -1.88 20.23
CA PHE A 14 -6.70 -3.22 19.68
C PHE A 14 -5.71 -4.18 20.32
N GLY A 15 -6.12 -5.44 20.46
CA GLY A 15 -5.29 -6.57 20.83
C GLY A 15 -5.33 -7.66 19.74
N ASN A 16 -4.33 -8.56 19.77
CA ASN A 16 -4.34 -9.74 18.92
C ASN A 16 -5.40 -10.72 19.44
N GLN A 17 -6.34 -11.11 18.59
CA GLN A 17 -7.43 -12.02 18.98
C GLN A 17 -6.96 -13.49 19.06
N GLY A 18 -5.83 -13.83 18.42
CA GLY A 18 -5.26 -15.19 18.47
C GLY A 18 -5.94 -16.19 17.54
N ALA A 19 -6.86 -15.76 16.69
CA ALA A 19 -7.50 -16.59 15.67
C ALA A 19 -7.29 -16.00 14.26
N LEU A 20 -7.62 -16.79 13.24
CA LEU A 20 -7.55 -16.36 11.84
C LEU A 20 -8.94 -16.37 11.23
N PHE A 21 -9.21 -15.37 10.40
CA PHE A 21 -10.36 -15.32 9.50
C PHE A 21 -9.85 -15.38 8.06
N LYS A 22 -10.27 -16.39 7.31
CA LYS A 22 -9.77 -16.66 5.94
C LYS A 22 -8.22 -16.64 5.87
N ASN A 23 -7.58 -17.28 6.85
CA ASN A 23 -6.12 -17.34 7.06
C ASN A 23 -5.42 -16.00 7.33
N ALA A 24 -6.14 -14.91 7.49
CA ALA A 24 -5.62 -13.61 7.86
C ALA A 24 -5.83 -13.33 9.37
N MET A 25 -4.96 -12.49 9.92
CA MET A 25 -4.99 -12.13 11.34
C MET A 25 -6.27 -11.41 11.71
N THR A 26 -6.79 -11.70 12.91
CA THR A 26 -7.88 -10.95 13.52
C THR A 26 -7.41 -10.21 14.75
N LEU A 27 -8.02 -9.05 14.97
CA LEU A 27 -7.83 -8.20 16.14
C LEU A 27 -9.12 -8.18 16.97
N PHE A 28 -9.05 -7.76 18.22
CA PHE A 28 -10.22 -7.38 18.98
C PHE A 28 -10.05 -5.98 19.56
N ASP A 29 -11.12 -5.20 19.65
CA ASP A 29 -11.08 -3.93 20.37
C ASP A 29 -11.37 -4.12 21.86
N HIS A 30 -10.64 -3.38 22.71
CA HIS A 30 -10.79 -3.47 24.16
C HIS A 30 -12.08 -2.83 24.67
N ALA A 31 -12.72 -1.96 23.89
CA ALA A 31 -13.90 -1.22 24.33
C ALA A 31 -15.16 -2.10 24.29
N THR A 32 -15.30 -2.91 23.23
CA THR A 32 -16.51 -3.71 23.00
C THR A 32 -16.25 -5.21 22.88
N GLY A 33 -14.99 -5.62 22.72
CA GLY A 33 -14.61 -6.99 22.44
C GLY A 33 -14.98 -7.46 21.04
N SER A 34 -15.35 -6.53 20.14
CA SER A 34 -15.63 -6.88 18.74
C SER A 34 -14.38 -7.40 18.05
N VAL A 35 -14.57 -8.40 17.18
CA VAL A 35 -13.49 -9.01 16.38
C VAL A 35 -13.43 -8.34 15.02
N TRP A 36 -12.23 -7.99 14.60
CA TRP A 36 -11.94 -7.24 13.39
C TRP A 36 -11.05 -8.06 12.45
N SER A 37 -11.38 -8.09 11.18
CA SER A 37 -10.51 -8.60 10.13
C SER A 37 -9.41 -7.59 9.84
N GLN A 38 -8.14 -7.97 9.99
CA GLN A 38 -7.04 -7.06 9.69
C GLN A 38 -7.02 -6.61 8.21
N PRO A 39 -7.18 -7.51 7.21
CA PRO A 39 -7.14 -7.08 5.81
C PRO A 39 -8.28 -6.14 5.41
N PHE A 40 -9.48 -6.41 5.88
CA PHE A 40 -10.66 -5.59 5.54
C PHE A 40 -10.77 -4.32 6.40
N GLY A 41 -10.09 -4.27 7.55
CA GLY A 41 -10.34 -3.20 8.52
C GLY A 41 -11.77 -3.22 9.09
N GLU A 42 -12.52 -4.31 8.91
CA GLU A 42 -13.93 -4.44 9.23
C GLU A 42 -14.15 -5.27 10.50
N ALA A 43 -15.08 -4.82 11.34
CA ALA A 43 -15.58 -5.60 12.46
C ALA A 43 -16.49 -6.74 11.95
N ILE A 44 -16.03 -7.96 12.09
CA ILE A 44 -16.71 -9.18 11.57
C ILE A 44 -17.56 -9.90 12.62
N LEU A 45 -17.41 -9.54 13.89
CA LEU A 45 -18.18 -10.14 14.99
C LEU A 45 -18.24 -9.17 16.18
N GLY A 46 -19.38 -9.14 16.87
CA GLY A 46 -19.57 -8.36 18.09
C GLY A 46 -20.44 -7.11 17.89
N PRO A 47 -20.49 -6.23 18.89
CA PRO A 47 -21.37 -5.05 18.85
C PRO A 47 -21.08 -4.06 17.72
N ARG A 48 -19.86 -4.06 17.19
CA ARG A 48 -19.43 -3.17 16.10
C ARG A 48 -19.47 -3.82 14.72
N THR A 49 -20.07 -5.01 14.58
CA THR A 49 -20.13 -5.72 13.29
C THR A 49 -20.61 -4.80 12.16
N GLY A 50 -19.82 -4.68 11.09
CA GLY A 50 -20.07 -3.82 9.95
C GLY A 50 -19.37 -2.44 10.01
N ASP A 51 -18.80 -2.04 11.17
CA ASP A 51 -17.96 -0.85 11.23
C ASP A 51 -16.66 -1.11 10.45
N VAL A 52 -16.15 -0.09 9.75
CA VAL A 52 -14.95 -0.19 8.92
C VAL A 52 -13.96 0.91 9.30
N MET A 53 -12.71 0.51 9.52
CA MET A 53 -11.59 1.42 9.71
C MET A 53 -11.07 1.92 8.36
N GLU A 54 -10.78 3.21 8.27
CA GLU A 54 -10.11 3.80 7.11
C GLU A 54 -8.70 3.21 6.93
N LEU A 55 -8.41 2.70 5.73
CA LEU A 55 -7.06 2.31 5.34
C LEU A 55 -6.25 3.57 4.96
N LEU A 56 -5.12 3.77 5.63
CA LEU A 56 -4.27 4.94 5.41
C LEU A 56 -3.19 4.65 4.37
N PRO A 57 -2.79 5.66 3.57
CA PRO A 57 -1.58 5.58 2.76
C PRO A 57 -0.38 5.18 3.63
N SER A 58 0.35 4.17 3.17
CA SER A 58 1.50 3.65 3.90
C SER A 58 2.51 3.07 2.91
N GLN A 59 3.76 2.99 3.32
CA GLN A 59 4.84 2.39 2.54
C GLN A 59 5.51 1.28 3.36
N MET A 60 6.06 0.31 2.66
CA MET A 60 7.00 -0.64 3.22
C MET A 60 8.40 -0.28 2.71
N THR A 61 9.40 -0.33 3.57
CA THR A 61 10.79 -0.02 3.26
C THR A 61 11.71 -0.84 4.17
N THR A 62 12.97 -0.98 3.81
CA THR A 62 13.95 -1.61 4.68
C THR A 62 14.27 -0.71 5.88
N TRP A 63 14.65 -1.33 7.01
CA TRP A 63 15.15 -0.57 8.16
C TRP A 63 16.37 0.29 7.82
N GLY A 64 17.26 -0.21 6.96
CA GLY A 64 18.43 0.54 6.51
C GLY A 64 18.03 1.82 5.80
N ALA A 65 17.22 1.73 4.75
CA ALA A 65 16.74 2.89 3.99
C ALA A 65 15.96 3.89 4.85
N TRP A 66 15.10 3.38 5.76
CA TRP A 66 14.38 4.24 6.71
C TRP A 66 15.33 5.01 7.62
N LYS A 67 16.31 4.32 8.23
CA LYS A 67 17.26 4.92 9.15
C LYS A 67 18.16 5.95 8.48
N ASP A 68 18.55 5.72 7.22
CA ASP A 68 19.37 6.67 6.45
C ASP A 68 18.59 7.96 6.16
N ALA A 69 17.30 7.83 5.85
CA ALA A 69 16.40 8.98 5.64
C ALA A 69 15.97 9.67 6.95
N HIS A 70 15.95 8.92 8.07
CA HIS A 70 15.48 9.38 9.39
C HIS A 70 16.47 9.00 10.50
N PRO A 71 17.65 9.63 10.57
CA PRO A 71 18.74 9.22 11.47
C PRO A 71 18.39 9.30 12.96
N ASP A 72 17.43 10.13 13.34
CA ASP A 72 16.96 10.30 14.72
C ASP A 72 15.83 9.33 15.10
N THR A 73 15.50 8.34 14.24
CA THR A 73 14.44 7.38 14.50
C THR A 73 14.81 6.39 15.61
N TRP A 74 13.81 5.91 16.32
CA TRP A 74 13.97 4.92 17.38
C TRP A 74 13.57 3.53 16.86
N ALA A 75 14.39 2.53 17.17
CA ALA A 75 14.05 1.13 16.92
C ALA A 75 13.54 0.47 18.19
N LEU A 76 12.44 -0.28 18.09
CA LEU A 76 12.05 -1.20 19.15
C LEU A 76 13.06 -2.36 19.17
N ALA A 77 13.78 -2.51 20.28
CA ALA A 77 14.67 -3.66 20.46
C ALA A 77 13.82 -4.94 20.61
N ALA A 78 13.90 -5.82 19.62
CA ALA A 78 13.28 -7.14 19.68
C ALA A 78 14.36 -8.19 19.99
N PRO A 79 14.11 -9.13 20.92
CA PRO A 79 15.01 -10.26 21.12
C PRO A 79 14.92 -11.23 19.94
N GLY A 80 16.05 -11.66 19.42
CA GLY A 80 16.15 -12.67 18.37
C GLY A 80 16.85 -12.18 17.10
N PRO A 81 17.14 -13.10 16.17
CA PRO A 81 17.73 -12.73 14.88
C PRO A 81 16.71 -11.93 14.06
N PRO A 82 17.18 -11.05 13.15
CA PRO A 82 16.30 -10.38 12.20
C PRO A 82 15.47 -11.40 11.43
N SER A 83 14.17 -11.25 11.40
CA SER A 83 13.31 -12.05 10.52
C SER A 83 13.26 -11.38 9.16
N GLY A 84 13.79 -12.04 8.14
CA GLY A 84 13.61 -11.63 6.75
C GLY A 84 12.19 -11.91 6.29
N PHE A 85 11.59 -10.97 5.58
CA PHE A 85 10.31 -11.13 4.92
C PHE A 85 10.54 -11.13 3.41
N ASP A 86 10.20 -12.22 2.73
CA ASP A 86 10.42 -12.32 1.28
C ASP A 86 9.26 -11.68 0.52
N LEU A 87 9.38 -10.39 0.24
CA LEU A 87 8.40 -9.65 -0.54
C LEU A 87 8.26 -10.15 -1.99
N ALA A 88 9.28 -10.83 -2.55
CA ALA A 88 9.18 -11.40 -3.89
C ALA A 88 8.05 -12.44 -4.03
N ARG A 89 7.50 -12.92 -2.93
CA ARG A 89 6.37 -13.85 -2.91
C ARG A 89 5.01 -13.18 -2.70
N MET A 90 4.97 -11.87 -2.69
CA MET A 90 3.77 -11.09 -2.39
C MET A 90 3.31 -10.25 -3.57
N SER A 91 2.12 -9.72 -3.42
CA SER A 91 1.56 -8.67 -4.30
C SER A 91 1.27 -7.42 -3.48
N VAL A 92 1.41 -6.26 -4.11
CA VAL A 92 0.76 -5.04 -3.63
C VAL A 92 -0.73 -5.16 -3.93
N VAL A 93 -1.58 -4.86 -2.96
CA VAL A 93 -3.03 -4.86 -3.12
C VAL A 93 -3.54 -3.44 -2.98
N VAL A 94 -4.35 -3.02 -3.95
CA VAL A 94 -5.12 -1.78 -3.93
C VAL A 94 -6.59 -2.16 -3.82
N ASP A 95 -7.23 -1.71 -2.75
CA ASP A 95 -8.64 -1.99 -2.44
C ASP A 95 -9.38 -0.65 -2.28
N PHE A 96 -10.27 -0.36 -3.22
CA PHE A 96 -11.16 0.80 -3.18
C PHE A 96 -12.65 0.40 -3.02
N GLY A 97 -12.88 -0.76 -2.40
CA GLY A 97 -14.19 -1.26 -2.03
C GLY A 97 -14.95 -1.91 -3.18
N THR A 98 -15.19 -1.20 -4.28
CA THR A 98 -15.92 -1.72 -5.45
C THR A 98 -15.04 -2.52 -6.40
N GLU A 99 -13.73 -2.33 -6.36
CA GLU A 99 -12.75 -3.08 -7.13
C GLU A 99 -11.49 -3.26 -6.30
N VAL A 100 -10.95 -4.48 -6.34
CA VAL A 100 -9.69 -4.83 -5.68
C VAL A 100 -8.74 -5.45 -6.68
N VAL A 101 -7.51 -4.97 -6.69
CA VAL A 101 -6.48 -5.40 -7.65
C VAL A 101 -5.21 -5.78 -6.90
N GLN A 102 -4.62 -6.93 -7.26
CA GLN A 102 -3.27 -7.27 -6.84
C GLN A 102 -2.26 -7.04 -7.95
N TYR A 103 -1.12 -6.49 -7.57
CA TYR A 103 0.05 -6.23 -8.43
C TYR A 103 1.21 -7.10 -7.94
N PRO A 104 1.55 -8.19 -8.64
CA PRO A 104 2.64 -9.06 -8.21
C PRO A 104 3.98 -8.32 -8.13
N ILE A 105 4.61 -8.28 -6.96
CA ILE A 105 5.87 -7.58 -6.75
C ILE A 105 6.98 -8.05 -7.71
N PRO A 106 7.10 -9.35 -8.05
CA PRO A 106 8.07 -9.78 -9.05
C PRO A 106 7.93 -9.13 -10.42
N LEU A 107 6.71 -8.76 -10.82
CA LEU A 107 6.47 -8.03 -12.08
C LEU A 107 6.86 -6.55 -11.95
N LEU A 108 6.56 -5.91 -10.82
CA LEU A 108 6.92 -4.51 -10.57
C LEU A 108 8.45 -4.32 -10.47
N ARG A 109 9.18 -5.29 -9.91
CA ARG A 109 10.65 -5.26 -9.79
C ARG A 109 11.40 -5.27 -11.13
N THR A 110 10.72 -5.50 -12.24
CA THR A 110 11.34 -5.35 -13.58
C THR A 110 11.52 -3.89 -14.01
N GLY A 111 11.19 -2.92 -13.15
CA GLY A 111 11.24 -1.49 -13.45
C GLY A 111 9.98 -0.98 -14.16
N VAL A 112 8.91 -1.78 -14.15
CA VAL A 112 7.62 -1.41 -14.75
C VAL A 112 6.82 -0.58 -13.75
N VAL A 113 6.22 0.49 -14.24
CA VAL A 113 5.16 1.22 -13.53
C VAL A 113 3.82 0.67 -13.99
N ALA A 114 3.05 0.12 -13.08
CA ALA A 114 1.68 -0.31 -13.36
C ALA A 114 0.75 0.91 -13.40
N ASN A 115 0.61 1.52 -14.57
CA ASN A 115 -0.41 2.55 -14.81
C ASN A 115 -1.76 1.85 -15.01
N ASP A 116 -2.69 2.06 -14.10
CA ASP A 116 -3.96 1.33 -14.08
C ASP A 116 -5.12 2.25 -13.69
N VAL A 117 -6.33 1.71 -13.73
CA VAL A 117 -7.56 2.33 -13.21
C VAL A 117 -8.21 1.31 -12.28
N VAL A 118 -8.42 1.68 -11.04
CA VAL A 118 -9.07 0.86 -10.01
C VAL A 118 -10.26 1.61 -9.46
N ALA A 119 -11.45 1.02 -9.56
CA ALA A 119 -12.70 1.66 -9.13
C ALA A 119 -12.92 3.07 -9.72
N GLY A 120 -12.42 3.31 -10.94
CA GLY A 120 -12.51 4.61 -11.61
C GLY A 120 -11.45 5.63 -11.19
N LEU A 121 -10.49 5.25 -10.34
CA LEU A 121 -9.36 6.08 -9.93
C LEU A 121 -8.11 5.68 -10.70
N GLU A 122 -7.44 6.65 -11.29
CA GLU A 122 -6.18 6.45 -12.02
C GLU A 122 -5.03 6.29 -11.02
N VAL A 123 -4.40 5.11 -11.04
CA VAL A 123 -3.31 4.76 -10.12
C VAL A 123 -2.03 4.40 -10.84
N ALA A 124 -0.90 4.63 -10.17
CA ALA A 124 0.40 4.08 -10.54
C ALA A 124 0.93 3.25 -9.38
N VAL A 125 1.26 1.99 -9.63
CA VAL A 125 1.88 1.11 -8.64
C VAL A 125 3.27 0.74 -9.11
N LEU A 126 4.27 0.93 -8.25
CA LEU A 126 5.67 0.66 -8.57
C LEU A 126 6.45 0.21 -7.34
N THR A 127 7.60 -0.42 -7.58
CA THR A 127 8.65 -0.59 -6.58
C THR A 127 9.70 0.51 -6.73
N ASP A 128 10.30 0.93 -5.62
CA ASP A 128 11.38 1.91 -5.65
C ASP A 128 12.63 1.28 -6.30
N PRO A 129 13.21 1.91 -7.32
CA PRO A 129 14.40 1.37 -7.99
C PRO A 129 15.65 1.32 -7.10
N ASN A 130 15.67 2.08 -6.00
CA ASN A 130 16.78 2.14 -5.05
C ASN A 130 16.56 1.29 -3.79
N ASP A 131 15.31 0.82 -3.58
CA ASP A 131 14.93 -0.06 -2.48
C ASP A 131 13.87 -1.05 -3.00
N ASP A 132 14.31 -2.20 -3.46
CA ASP A 132 13.48 -3.22 -4.08
C ASP A 132 12.46 -3.89 -3.11
N GLU A 133 12.56 -3.58 -1.81
CA GLU A 133 11.56 -3.94 -0.80
C GLU A 133 10.53 -2.82 -0.56
N ARG A 134 10.72 -1.67 -1.16
CA ARG A 134 9.80 -0.57 -1.08
C ARG A 134 8.84 -0.56 -2.26
N TRP A 135 7.57 -0.38 -1.97
CA TRP A 135 6.54 -0.15 -2.98
C TRP A 135 5.70 1.07 -2.60
N VAL A 136 5.07 1.65 -3.58
CA VAL A 136 4.19 2.80 -3.41
C VAL A 136 3.04 2.76 -4.41
N VAL A 137 1.93 3.34 -4.02
CA VAL A 137 0.76 3.59 -4.88
C VAL A 137 0.57 5.10 -4.94
N PHE A 138 0.59 5.66 -6.15
CA PHE A 138 0.29 7.07 -6.39
C PHE A 138 -1.01 7.25 -7.18
N SER A 139 -1.71 8.36 -6.92
CA SER A 139 -2.68 8.89 -7.86
C SER A 139 -1.94 9.39 -9.11
N ARG A 140 -2.45 9.04 -10.29
CA ARG A 140 -1.98 9.63 -11.56
C ARG A 140 -2.72 10.92 -11.92
N ARG A 141 -3.68 11.33 -11.09
CA ARG A 141 -4.42 12.58 -11.28
C ARG A 141 -3.72 13.70 -10.55
N LEU A 142 -3.30 14.72 -11.32
CA LEU A 142 -2.77 15.98 -10.84
C LEU A 142 -3.71 17.09 -11.32
N ASP A 143 -4.51 17.67 -10.43
CA ASP A 143 -5.60 18.59 -10.77
C ASP A 143 -6.51 18.01 -11.88
N ASP A 144 -6.58 18.66 -13.05
CA ASP A 144 -7.38 18.22 -14.18
C ASP A 144 -6.60 17.32 -15.19
N GLN A 145 -5.36 16.95 -14.88
CA GLN A 145 -4.51 16.15 -15.76
C GLN A 145 -4.34 14.72 -15.24
N ILE A 146 -4.20 13.78 -16.16
CA ILE A 146 -3.82 12.40 -15.86
C ILE A 146 -2.43 12.17 -16.45
N VAL A 147 -1.46 11.87 -15.58
CA VAL A 147 -0.09 11.57 -15.98
C VAL A 147 0.04 10.08 -16.36
N LEU A 148 0.93 9.80 -17.33
CA LEU A 148 1.32 8.45 -17.71
C LEU A 148 2.78 8.24 -17.31
N LEU A 149 3.00 7.45 -16.29
CA LEU A 149 4.28 7.37 -15.61
C LEU A 149 5.12 6.18 -16.12
N ARG A 150 6.40 6.44 -16.35
CA ARG A 150 7.42 5.40 -16.61
C ARG A 150 8.64 5.62 -15.72
N LEU A 151 9.36 4.54 -15.44
CA LEU A 151 10.59 4.59 -14.67
C LEU A 151 11.81 4.55 -15.60
N VAL A 152 12.68 5.55 -15.53
CA VAL A 152 13.90 5.65 -16.34
C VAL A 152 15.07 6.04 -15.46
N ASP A 153 16.09 5.20 -15.41
CA ASP A 153 17.31 5.43 -14.63
C ASP A 153 17.03 5.83 -13.17
N GLY A 154 16.00 5.23 -12.57
CA GLY A 154 15.62 5.48 -11.19
C GLY A 154 14.77 6.73 -10.95
N VAL A 155 14.34 7.40 -12.01
CA VAL A 155 13.48 8.59 -11.96
C VAL A 155 12.12 8.27 -12.56
N LEU A 156 11.05 8.72 -11.93
CA LEU A 156 9.69 8.58 -12.43
C LEU A 156 9.37 9.74 -13.39
N ILE A 157 9.02 9.43 -14.64
CA ILE A 157 8.80 10.43 -15.69
C ILE A 157 7.39 10.33 -16.22
N ASP A 158 6.69 11.46 -16.32
CA ASP A 158 5.45 11.55 -17.09
C ASP A 158 5.73 11.61 -18.59
N GLU A 159 5.17 10.69 -19.36
CA GLU A 159 5.40 10.58 -20.81
C GLU A 159 4.83 11.75 -21.63
N LEU A 160 3.86 12.48 -21.08
CA LEU A 160 3.19 13.56 -21.80
C LEU A 160 3.90 14.90 -21.63
N THR A 161 4.34 15.21 -20.43
CA THR A 161 4.96 16.51 -20.10
C THR A 161 6.46 16.43 -19.95
N GLU A 162 7.05 15.22 -19.93
CA GLU A 162 8.44 14.93 -19.61
C GLU A 162 8.83 15.42 -18.20
N THR A 163 7.85 15.66 -17.33
CA THR A 163 8.10 16.03 -15.95
C THR A 163 8.68 14.85 -15.19
N SER A 164 9.75 15.11 -14.46
CA SER A 164 10.40 14.14 -13.58
C SER A 164 9.86 14.25 -12.16
N PHE A 165 9.57 13.10 -11.55
CA PHE A 165 9.13 12.98 -10.17
C PHE A 165 10.05 12.05 -9.37
N ASP A 166 10.20 12.33 -8.09
CA ASP A 166 10.86 11.44 -7.14
C ASP A 166 10.01 10.19 -6.91
N PRO A 167 10.50 8.97 -7.18
CA PRO A 167 9.70 7.75 -7.08
C PRO A 167 9.31 7.37 -5.65
N THR A 168 9.94 8.03 -4.68
CA THR A 168 9.76 7.79 -3.25
C THR A 168 8.64 8.65 -2.67
N SER A 169 8.69 9.96 -2.97
CA SER A 169 7.79 10.97 -2.39
C SER A 169 6.71 11.44 -3.35
N GLY A 170 6.82 11.13 -4.65
CA GLY A 170 5.93 11.64 -5.68
C GLY A 170 6.16 13.12 -6.03
N ARG A 171 7.15 13.79 -5.41
CA ARG A 171 7.40 15.21 -5.62
C ARG A 171 8.01 15.48 -7.00
N GLY A 172 7.54 16.52 -7.68
CA GLY A 172 8.16 17.01 -8.91
C GLY A 172 9.60 17.44 -8.69
N ILE A 173 10.51 17.05 -9.61
CA ILE A 173 11.93 17.37 -9.60
C ILE A 173 12.25 18.41 -10.67
N ASP A 174 11.75 18.20 -11.88
CA ASP A 174 11.99 19.05 -13.04
C ASP A 174 10.83 18.92 -14.05
N GLY A 175 10.64 19.94 -14.88
CA GLY A 175 9.63 19.98 -15.93
C GLY A 175 8.41 20.82 -15.60
N PRO A 176 7.39 20.82 -16.49
CA PRO A 176 6.20 21.67 -16.36
C PRO A 176 5.39 21.49 -15.09
N LEU A 177 5.43 20.30 -14.47
CA LEU A 177 4.67 19.96 -13.25
C LEU A 177 5.56 19.90 -11.99
N VAL A 178 6.72 20.56 -12.00
CA VAL A 178 7.72 20.51 -10.90
C VAL A 178 7.15 20.96 -9.54
N GLU A 179 6.16 21.84 -9.52
CA GLU A 179 5.53 22.32 -8.28
C GLU A 179 4.44 21.34 -7.76
N GLN A 180 4.13 20.30 -8.53
CA GLN A 180 3.12 19.30 -8.19
C GLN A 180 3.73 18.13 -7.41
N THR A 181 2.87 17.42 -6.69
CA THR A 181 3.23 16.19 -5.99
C THR A 181 2.15 15.15 -6.23
N LEU A 182 2.55 13.96 -6.61
CA LEU A 182 1.63 12.82 -6.75
C LEU A 182 1.11 12.41 -5.37
N ASP A 183 -0.20 12.40 -5.19
CA ASP A 183 -0.81 11.95 -3.94
C ASP A 183 -0.58 10.46 -3.73
N GLN A 184 -0.08 10.10 -2.56
CA GLN A 184 0.05 8.71 -2.18
C GLN A 184 -1.32 8.12 -1.80
N LEU A 185 -1.66 7.00 -2.42
CA LEU A 185 -2.89 6.26 -2.16
C LEU A 185 -2.66 5.07 -1.22
N PRO A 186 -3.72 4.61 -0.52
CA PRO A 186 -3.61 3.43 0.33
C PRO A 186 -3.37 2.16 -0.48
N GLY A 187 -2.54 1.29 0.08
CA GLY A 187 -2.26 -0.05 -0.41
C GLY A 187 -1.64 -0.89 0.71
N PHE A 188 -1.53 -2.18 0.48
CA PHE A 188 -0.88 -3.11 1.40
C PHE A 188 -0.34 -4.32 0.65
N THR A 189 0.39 -5.20 1.34
CA THR A 189 0.87 -6.46 0.77
C THR A 189 0.06 -7.64 1.26
N ALA A 190 -0.19 -8.59 0.35
CA ALA A 190 -0.78 -9.88 0.67
C ALA A 190 -0.07 -11.00 -0.13
N PHE A 191 -0.12 -12.22 0.40
CA PHE A 191 0.26 -13.37 -0.39
C PHE A 191 -0.82 -13.68 -1.45
N PRO A 192 -0.45 -14.15 -2.66
CA PRO A 192 -1.44 -14.47 -3.70
C PRO A 192 -2.53 -15.45 -3.26
N TRP A 193 -2.18 -16.43 -2.43
CA TRP A 193 -3.16 -17.38 -1.89
C TRP A 193 -4.12 -16.75 -0.86
N GLU A 194 -3.64 -15.79 -0.07
CA GLU A 194 -4.45 -15.00 0.86
C GLU A 194 -5.40 -14.08 0.09
N TYR A 195 -4.86 -13.37 -0.91
CA TYR A 195 -5.64 -12.53 -1.80
C TYR A 195 -6.80 -13.30 -2.45
N ALA A 196 -6.53 -14.48 -3.03
CA ALA A 196 -7.55 -15.31 -3.67
C ALA A 196 -8.68 -15.75 -2.72
N GLN A 197 -8.39 -15.89 -1.41
CA GLN A 197 -9.41 -16.24 -0.42
C GLN A 197 -10.23 -15.04 0.07
N LEU A 198 -9.59 -13.89 0.18
CA LEU A 198 -10.22 -12.66 0.68
C LEU A 198 -11.04 -11.97 -0.41
N TRP A 199 -10.50 -11.91 -1.63
CA TRP A 199 -11.10 -11.25 -2.79
C TRP A 199 -11.17 -12.19 -4.00
N PRO A 200 -12.08 -13.20 -3.99
CA PRO A 200 -12.16 -14.21 -5.07
C PRO A 200 -12.54 -13.60 -6.43
N GLU A 201 -13.21 -12.45 -6.44
CA GLU A 201 -13.56 -11.70 -7.65
C GLU A 201 -12.56 -10.59 -7.99
N GLY A 202 -11.49 -10.48 -7.21
CA GLY A 202 -10.46 -9.46 -7.40
C GLY A 202 -9.61 -9.75 -8.65
N ARG A 203 -9.11 -8.68 -9.27
CA ARG A 203 -8.30 -8.74 -10.49
C ARG A 203 -6.81 -8.86 -10.16
N THR A 204 -6.08 -9.58 -11.00
CA THR A 204 -4.62 -9.53 -11.02
C THR A 204 -4.16 -8.64 -12.16
N TRP A 205 -3.32 -7.67 -11.88
CA TRP A 205 -2.71 -6.83 -12.90
C TRP A 205 -1.66 -7.64 -13.69
N GLU A 206 -1.66 -7.42 -15.02
CA GLU A 206 -0.67 -7.97 -15.94
C GLU A 206 -0.10 -6.81 -16.79
N PRO A 207 1.23 -6.79 -17.06
CA PRO A 207 1.81 -5.78 -17.92
C PRO A 207 1.27 -5.92 -19.34
N SER A 208 0.84 -4.79 -19.94
CA SER A 208 0.54 -4.73 -21.37
C SER A 208 1.85 -4.57 -22.14
N PHE A 209 2.15 -5.50 -23.01
CA PHE A 209 3.30 -5.46 -23.93
C PHE A 209 2.86 -4.93 -25.29
#